data_3abcc65dc39e3b1989bfa3a4d567d5a3
#
_entry.id   3abcc65dc39e3b1989bfa3a4d567d5a3
#
_cell.length_a   1.000
_cell.length_b   1.000
_cell.length_c   1.000
_cell.angle_alpha   90.00
_cell.angle_beta   90.00
_cell.angle_gamma   90.00
#
_symmetry.space_group_name_H-M   'P 1'
#
loop_
_entity.id
_entity.type
_entity.pdbx_description
1 polymer ?
#
loop_
_entity_poly.entity_id
_entity_poly.type
_entity_poly.pdbx_seq_one_letter_code
_entity_poly.pdbx_strand_id
1 'polypeptide(L)'
;MLQPREEEFNGHLEQAITDAQQLQSTLNQEYEYLKTSDLKAFQELQARKQHDVQTIQLFDALRNQFCRKASIDQEDKNFSQHLPPSQQTQWQQLLDILEACNKTHRTSDYYMRTKLESISKALETLELSSPMTSTNLYNSLGNAFKSNIGRSLDKA
;
A
#
# COMPACT_ATOMS: atom_id res chain seq x y z
N MET A 1 6.41 -31.65 -11.42
CA MET A 1 6.58 -31.62 -9.95
C MET A 1 7.42 -30.39 -9.59
N LEU A 2 6.85 -29.50 -8.81
CA LEU A 2 7.57 -28.30 -8.34
C LEU A 2 8.65 -28.73 -7.33
N GLN A 3 9.78 -28.01 -7.31
CA GLN A 3 10.77 -28.22 -6.27
C GLN A 3 10.23 -27.70 -4.92
N PRO A 4 10.67 -28.24 -3.76
CA PRO A 4 10.19 -27.81 -2.44
C PRO A 4 10.24 -26.29 -2.21
N ARG A 5 11.23 -25.61 -2.77
CA ARG A 5 11.35 -24.14 -2.70
C ARG A 5 10.26 -23.42 -3.49
N GLU A 6 9.87 -23.97 -4.62
CA GLU A 6 8.83 -23.41 -5.47
C GLU A 6 7.45 -23.58 -4.84
N GLU A 7 7.24 -24.70 -4.15
CA GLU A 7 6.00 -24.94 -3.39
C GLU A 7 5.88 -23.99 -2.21
N GLU A 8 6.96 -23.77 -1.47
CA GLU A 8 7.01 -22.82 -0.37
C GLU A 8 6.72 -21.39 -0.86
N PHE A 9 7.37 -20.97 -1.95
CA PHE A 9 7.13 -19.67 -2.55
C PHE A 9 5.70 -19.54 -3.07
N ASN A 10 5.13 -20.58 -3.65
CA ASN A 10 3.74 -20.60 -4.09
C ASN A 10 2.78 -20.32 -2.92
N GLY A 11 3.00 -20.94 -1.77
CA GLY A 11 2.20 -20.67 -0.57
C GLY A 11 2.31 -19.23 -0.11
N HIS A 12 3.49 -18.64 -0.12
CA HIS A 12 3.69 -17.24 0.22
C HIS A 12 3.03 -16.30 -0.80
N LEU A 13 3.07 -16.65 -2.08
CA LEU A 13 2.45 -15.87 -3.14
C LEU A 13 0.92 -15.87 -3.04
N GLU A 14 0.31 -17.02 -2.79
CA GLU A 14 -1.13 -17.13 -2.55
C GLU A 14 -1.57 -16.31 -1.34
N GLN A 15 -0.82 -16.38 -0.25
CA GLN A 15 -1.07 -15.58 0.95
C GLN A 15 -0.94 -14.08 0.64
N ALA A 16 0.08 -13.69 -0.12
CA ALA A 16 0.29 -12.29 -0.50
C ALA A 16 -0.86 -11.74 -1.34
N ILE A 17 -1.46 -12.54 -2.21
CA ILE A 17 -2.64 -12.14 -2.98
C ILE A 17 -3.82 -11.86 -2.04
N THR A 18 -4.06 -12.73 -1.08
CA THR A 18 -5.10 -12.54 -0.06
C THR A 18 -4.85 -11.28 0.77
N ASP A 19 -3.62 -11.07 1.20
CA ASP A 19 -3.21 -9.90 1.98
C ASP A 19 -3.35 -8.59 1.17
N ALA A 20 -3.01 -8.64 -0.12
CA ALA A 20 -3.18 -7.49 -1.01
C ALA A 20 -4.66 -7.16 -1.26
N GLN A 21 -5.51 -8.15 -1.39
CA GLN A 21 -6.96 -7.97 -1.47
C GLN A 21 -7.52 -7.34 -0.19
N GLN A 22 -7.02 -7.76 0.97
CA GLN A 22 -7.37 -7.17 2.26
C GLN A 22 -6.94 -5.70 2.33
N LEU A 23 -5.73 -5.38 1.90
CA LEU A 23 -5.24 -4.00 1.82
C LEU A 23 -6.11 -3.16 0.88
N GLN A 24 -6.47 -3.69 -0.27
CA GLN A 24 -7.35 -3.01 -1.23
C GLN A 24 -8.71 -2.67 -0.59
N SER A 25 -9.30 -3.60 0.14
CA SER A 25 -10.55 -3.37 0.88
C SER A 25 -10.40 -2.26 1.92
N THR A 26 -9.32 -2.28 2.68
CA THR A 26 -9.01 -1.26 3.69
C THR A 26 -8.84 0.13 3.06
N LEU A 27 -8.12 0.23 1.93
CA LEU A 27 -7.93 1.50 1.22
C LEU A 27 -9.23 2.04 0.60
N ASN A 28 -10.09 1.16 0.12
CA ASN A 28 -11.42 1.55 -0.38
C ASN A 28 -12.30 2.10 0.76
N GLN A 29 -12.26 1.47 1.92
CA GLN A 29 -12.96 1.96 3.11
C GLN A 29 -12.41 3.31 3.58
N GLU A 30 -11.10 3.48 3.58
CA GLU A 30 -10.46 4.76 3.91
C GLU A 30 -10.97 5.88 3.01
N TYR A 31 -11.04 5.65 1.70
CA TYR A 31 -11.55 6.62 0.75
C TYR A 31 -13.03 6.97 1.01
N GLU A 32 -13.86 5.97 1.30
CA GLU A 32 -15.27 6.20 1.63
C GLU A 32 -15.43 7.04 2.91
N TYR A 33 -14.65 6.77 3.94
CA TYR A 33 -14.68 7.57 5.18
C TYR A 33 -14.22 9.01 4.95
N LEU A 34 -13.24 9.23 4.08
CA LEU A 34 -12.84 10.58 3.68
C LEU A 34 -13.96 11.32 2.94
N LYS A 35 -14.65 10.66 2.01
CA LYS A 35 -15.75 11.25 1.26
C LYS A 35 -16.92 11.63 2.17
N THR A 36 -17.24 10.82 3.13
CA THR A 36 -18.34 11.04 4.08
C THR A 36 -17.94 11.88 5.28
N SER A 37 -16.68 12.30 5.37
CA SER A 37 -16.12 13.05 6.50
C SER A 37 -16.27 12.35 7.85
N ASP A 38 -16.27 11.01 7.85
CA ASP A 38 -16.27 10.20 9.07
C ASP A 38 -14.84 10.07 9.61
N LEU A 39 -14.38 11.12 10.29
CA LEU A 39 -13.01 11.19 10.80
C LEU A 39 -12.73 10.16 11.89
N LYS A 40 -13.73 9.79 12.68
CA LYS A 40 -13.57 8.78 13.73
C LYS A 40 -13.30 7.41 13.10
N ALA A 41 -14.13 6.99 12.15
CA ALA A 41 -13.94 5.74 11.42
C ALA A 41 -12.63 5.72 10.64
N PHE A 42 -12.25 6.84 10.04
CA PHE A 42 -10.95 7.00 9.36
C PHE A 42 -9.78 6.76 10.31
N GLN A 43 -9.80 7.36 11.51
CA GLN A 43 -8.73 7.19 12.50
C GLN A 43 -8.66 5.76 13.02
N GLU A 44 -9.78 5.13 13.31
CA GLU A 44 -9.85 3.75 13.77
C GLU A 44 -9.31 2.76 12.71
N LEU A 45 -9.48 3.07 11.43
CA LEU A 45 -8.99 2.25 10.32
C LEU A 45 -7.46 2.30 10.16
N GLN A 46 -6.78 3.34 10.65
CA GLN A 46 -5.34 3.52 10.40
C GLN A 46 -4.48 2.39 10.98
N ALA A 47 -4.82 1.84 12.14
CA ALA A 47 -4.11 0.71 12.72
C ALA A 47 -4.21 -0.55 11.85
N ARG A 48 -5.38 -0.83 11.29
CA ARG A 48 -5.60 -1.94 10.34
C ARG A 48 -4.83 -1.74 9.04
N LYS A 49 -4.86 -0.53 8.49
CA LYS A 49 -4.09 -0.16 7.30
C LYS A 49 -2.60 -0.39 7.50
N GLN A 50 -2.06 0.05 8.63
CA GLN A 50 -0.65 -0.17 8.97
C GLN A 50 -0.31 -1.66 9.07
N HIS A 51 -1.17 -2.45 9.67
CA HIS A 51 -1.01 -3.90 9.75
C HIS A 51 -1.01 -4.54 8.36
N ASP A 52 -1.96 -4.17 7.50
CA ASP A 52 -2.05 -4.71 6.13
C ASP A 52 -0.80 -4.37 5.30
N VAL A 53 -0.27 -3.16 5.45
CA VAL A 53 0.98 -2.73 4.80
C VAL A 53 2.18 -3.54 5.29
N GLN A 54 2.29 -3.76 6.59
CA GLN A 54 3.37 -4.56 7.18
C GLN A 54 3.35 -6.00 6.67
N THR A 55 2.17 -6.57 6.49
CA THR A 55 2.01 -7.94 5.96
C THR A 55 2.55 -8.04 4.53
N ILE A 56 2.28 -7.05 3.68
CA ILE A 56 2.84 -6.99 2.31
C ILE A 56 4.38 -6.81 2.34
N GLN A 57 4.89 -6.01 3.26
CA GLN A 57 6.35 -5.85 3.44
C GLN A 57 7.04 -7.16 3.84
N LEU A 58 6.39 -7.97 4.68
CA LEU A 58 6.90 -9.30 5.04
C LEU A 58 6.98 -10.23 3.81
N PHE A 59 5.99 -10.17 2.93
CA PHE A 59 6.05 -10.90 1.67
C PHE A 59 7.24 -10.46 0.81
N ASP A 60 7.51 -9.16 0.69
CA ASP A 60 8.66 -8.66 -0.07
C ASP A 60 9.99 -9.17 0.51
N ALA A 61 10.11 -9.25 1.83
CA ALA A 61 11.26 -9.86 2.48
C ALA A 61 11.41 -11.35 2.13
N LEU A 62 10.31 -12.10 2.11
CA LEU A 62 10.30 -13.52 1.71
C LEU A 62 10.67 -13.69 0.24
N ARG A 63 10.19 -12.82 -0.65
CA ARG A 63 10.56 -12.80 -2.06
C ARG A 63 12.07 -12.57 -2.24
N ASN A 64 12.61 -11.59 -1.53
CA ASN A 64 14.05 -11.32 -1.55
C ASN A 64 14.88 -12.51 -1.08
N GLN A 65 14.42 -13.21 -0.05
CA GLN A 65 15.07 -14.41 0.44
C GLN A 65 15.02 -15.55 -0.60
N PHE A 66 13.88 -15.73 -1.27
CA PHE A 66 13.73 -16.67 -2.37
C PHE A 66 14.69 -16.35 -3.53
N CYS A 67 14.80 -15.09 -3.94
CA CYS A 67 15.72 -14.65 -4.97
C CYS A 67 17.18 -14.97 -4.60
N ARG A 68 17.59 -14.72 -3.35
CA ARG A 68 18.95 -15.05 -2.89
C ARG A 68 19.24 -16.55 -2.97
N LYS A 69 18.30 -17.38 -2.51
CA LYS A 69 18.46 -18.85 -2.54
C LYS A 69 18.47 -19.43 -3.95
N ALA A 70 17.79 -18.77 -4.88
CA ALA A 70 17.70 -19.19 -6.29
C ALA A 70 18.75 -18.53 -7.19
N SER A 71 19.61 -17.67 -6.65
CA SER A 71 20.61 -16.87 -7.39
C SER A 71 19.96 -15.97 -8.46
N ILE A 72 18.79 -15.43 -8.15
CA ILE A 72 18.07 -14.48 -8.98
C ILE A 72 18.37 -13.06 -8.46
N ASP A 73 18.60 -12.11 -9.36
CA ASP A 73 18.75 -10.69 -8.98
C ASP A 73 17.44 -10.16 -8.40
N GLN A 74 17.50 -9.59 -7.20
CA GLN A 74 16.34 -9.02 -6.49
C GLN A 74 15.71 -7.84 -7.23
N GLU A 75 16.48 -7.14 -8.06
CA GLU A 75 16.06 -5.99 -8.86
C GLU A 75 15.72 -6.37 -10.31
N ASP A 76 15.73 -7.67 -10.65
CA ASP A 76 15.40 -8.13 -11.99
C ASP A 76 13.94 -7.82 -12.33
N LYS A 77 13.75 -6.96 -13.30
CA LYS A 77 12.42 -6.59 -13.83
C LYS A 77 11.69 -7.78 -14.45
N ASN A 78 12.43 -8.81 -14.82
CA ASN A 78 11.92 -10.05 -15.41
C ASN A 78 11.80 -11.18 -14.38
N PHE A 79 11.65 -10.83 -13.10
CA PHE A 79 11.53 -11.82 -12.00
C PHE A 79 10.50 -12.92 -12.31
N SER A 80 9.37 -12.55 -12.90
CA SER A 80 8.30 -13.51 -13.25
C SER A 80 8.75 -14.59 -14.21
N GLN A 81 9.73 -14.34 -15.07
CA GLN A 81 10.25 -15.33 -16.03
C GLN A 81 10.97 -16.49 -15.35
N HIS A 82 11.44 -16.29 -14.12
CA HIS A 82 12.07 -17.35 -13.32
C HIS A 82 11.05 -18.23 -12.59
N LEU A 83 9.77 -17.91 -12.70
CA LEU A 83 8.69 -18.66 -12.03
C LEU A 83 8.01 -19.63 -13.00
N PRO A 84 7.46 -20.76 -12.49
CA PRO A 84 6.58 -21.61 -13.27
C PRO A 84 5.37 -20.84 -13.83
N PRO A 85 4.77 -21.26 -14.96
CA PRO A 85 3.69 -20.52 -15.61
C PRO A 85 2.48 -20.21 -14.70
N SER A 86 2.10 -21.11 -13.80
CA SER A 86 1.04 -20.91 -12.83
C SER A 86 1.37 -19.78 -11.85
N GLN A 87 2.61 -19.72 -11.39
CA GLN A 87 3.08 -18.66 -10.49
C GLN A 87 3.28 -17.33 -11.20
N GLN A 88 3.61 -17.35 -12.50
CA GLN A 88 3.65 -16.11 -13.29
C GLN A 88 2.29 -15.42 -13.34
N THR A 89 1.22 -16.18 -13.51
CA THR A 89 -0.16 -15.68 -13.51
C THR A 89 -0.52 -15.09 -12.13
N GLN A 90 -0.20 -15.78 -11.06
CA GLN A 90 -0.43 -15.32 -9.70
C GLN A 90 0.39 -14.06 -9.38
N TRP A 91 1.64 -14.02 -9.81
CA TRP A 91 2.50 -12.84 -9.66
C TRP A 91 1.90 -11.62 -10.35
N GLN A 92 1.43 -11.78 -11.60
CA GLN A 92 0.76 -10.69 -12.31
C GLN A 92 -0.51 -10.24 -11.61
N GLN A 93 -1.30 -11.18 -11.10
CA GLN A 93 -2.49 -10.87 -10.29
C GLN A 93 -2.14 -10.03 -9.06
N LEU A 94 -1.08 -10.41 -8.34
CA LEU A 94 -0.60 -9.66 -7.18
C LEU A 94 -0.20 -8.24 -7.57
N LEU A 95 0.57 -8.08 -8.65
CA LEU A 95 0.99 -6.76 -9.14
C LEU A 95 -0.21 -5.89 -9.52
N ASP A 96 -1.21 -6.45 -10.18
CA ASP A 96 -2.42 -5.72 -10.58
C ASP A 96 -3.20 -5.21 -9.34
N ILE A 97 -3.31 -6.04 -8.31
CA ILE A 97 -3.97 -5.64 -7.05
C ILE A 97 -3.18 -4.53 -6.35
N LEU A 98 -1.86 -4.65 -6.28
CA LEU A 98 -0.99 -3.64 -5.66
C LEU A 98 -1.01 -2.32 -6.44
N GLU A 99 -1.07 -2.36 -7.77
CA GLU A 99 -1.25 -1.16 -8.59
C GLU A 99 -2.60 -0.49 -8.30
N ALA A 100 -3.68 -1.26 -8.19
CA ALA A 100 -4.99 -0.74 -7.80
C ALA A 100 -4.97 -0.12 -6.40
N CYS A 101 -4.27 -0.74 -5.45
CA CYS A 101 -4.05 -0.17 -4.11
C CYS A 101 -3.33 1.18 -4.18
N ASN A 102 -2.26 1.27 -4.96
CA ASN A 102 -1.49 2.49 -5.14
C ASN A 102 -2.35 3.61 -5.75
N LYS A 103 -3.16 3.28 -6.74
CA LYS A 103 -4.09 4.23 -7.38
C LYS A 103 -5.13 4.75 -6.38
N THR A 104 -5.76 3.87 -5.62
CA THR A 104 -6.74 4.25 -4.60
C THR A 104 -6.10 5.12 -3.52
N HIS A 105 -4.90 4.77 -3.07
CA HIS A 105 -4.16 5.56 -2.09
C HIS A 105 -3.86 6.97 -2.61
N ARG A 106 -3.38 7.11 -3.82
CA ARG A 106 -3.11 8.42 -4.45
C ARG A 106 -4.37 9.27 -4.55
N THR A 107 -5.50 8.66 -4.88
CA THR A 107 -6.79 9.33 -4.94
C THR A 107 -7.21 9.84 -3.56
N SER A 108 -7.06 9.02 -2.52
CA SER A 108 -7.36 9.41 -1.14
C SER A 108 -6.44 10.53 -0.64
N ASP A 109 -5.16 10.45 -0.95
CA ASP A 109 -4.16 11.45 -0.58
C ASP A 109 -4.49 12.81 -1.25
N TYR A 110 -4.79 12.79 -2.54
CA TYR A 110 -5.21 13.99 -3.27
C TYR A 110 -6.48 14.60 -2.69
N TYR A 111 -7.49 13.78 -2.42
CA TYR A 111 -8.75 14.20 -1.83
C TYR A 111 -8.55 14.85 -0.44
N MET A 112 -7.74 14.22 0.39
CA MET A 112 -7.42 14.72 1.73
C MET A 112 -6.70 16.08 1.67
N ARG A 113 -5.72 16.23 0.78
CA ARG A 113 -5.01 17.50 0.55
C ARG A 113 -5.96 18.62 0.14
N THR A 114 -6.79 18.36 -0.86
CA THR A 114 -7.76 19.34 -1.37
C THR A 114 -8.70 19.78 -0.27
N LYS A 115 -9.16 18.86 0.56
CA LYS A 115 -10.06 19.16 1.67
C LYS A 115 -9.38 19.99 2.76
N LEU A 116 -8.13 19.66 3.10
CA LEU A 116 -7.34 20.43 4.07
C LEU A 116 -7.02 21.84 3.57
N GLU A 117 -6.68 21.98 2.29
CA GLU A 117 -6.48 23.30 1.66
C GLU A 117 -7.75 24.15 1.71
N SER A 118 -8.91 23.55 1.42
CA SER A 118 -10.20 24.26 1.50
C SER A 118 -10.50 24.73 2.93
N ILE A 119 -10.23 23.89 3.93
CA ILE A 119 -10.41 24.23 5.34
C ILE A 119 -9.44 25.33 5.74
N SER A 120 -8.18 25.25 5.34
CA SER A 120 -7.16 26.25 5.62
C SER A 120 -7.54 27.62 5.04
N LYS A 121 -8.00 27.66 3.78
CA LYS A 121 -8.47 28.89 3.14
C LYS A 121 -9.69 29.48 3.84
N ALA A 122 -10.64 28.64 4.25
CA ALA A 122 -11.81 29.09 5.00
C ALA A 122 -11.42 29.69 6.35
N LEU A 123 -10.48 29.07 7.05
CA LEU A 123 -9.96 29.56 8.33
C LEU A 123 -9.18 30.87 8.17
N GLU A 124 -8.38 31.02 7.14
CA GLU A 124 -7.69 32.29 6.80
C GLU A 124 -8.69 33.39 6.54
N THR A 125 -9.76 33.13 5.78
CA THR A 125 -10.83 34.08 5.49
C THR A 125 -11.53 34.53 6.77
N LEU A 126 -11.66 33.65 7.76
CA LEU A 126 -12.25 33.94 9.05
C LEU A 126 -11.26 34.53 10.07
N GLU A 127 -9.99 34.74 9.69
CA GLU A 127 -8.88 35.21 10.57
C GLU A 127 -8.68 34.35 11.83
N LEU A 128 -9.08 33.07 11.77
CA LEU A 128 -9.08 32.15 12.92
C LEU A 128 -7.94 31.15 12.90
N SER A 129 -7.07 31.14 11.85
CA SER A 129 -6.10 30.09 11.72
C SER A 129 -4.66 30.47 12.04
N SER A 130 -3.97 29.57 12.73
CA SER A 130 -2.52 29.43 12.69
C SER A 130 -2.17 28.49 11.52
N PRO A 131 -1.32 28.90 10.54
CA PRO A 131 -0.92 28.07 9.41
C PRO A 131 -0.23 26.76 9.81
N MET A 132 0.29 26.67 11.03
CA MET A 132 1.02 25.50 11.55
C MET A 132 0.14 24.28 11.84
N THR A 133 -1.16 24.46 12.13
CA THR A 133 -2.02 23.36 12.59
C THR A 133 -2.46 22.43 11.45
N SER A 134 -2.76 22.98 10.28
CA SER A 134 -3.15 22.19 9.10
C SER A 134 -1.98 21.42 8.49
N THR A 135 -0.77 22.01 8.49
CA THR A 135 0.45 21.37 7.99
C THR A 135 0.88 20.18 8.87
N ASN A 136 0.77 20.32 10.20
CA ASN A 136 1.09 19.24 11.14
C ASN A 136 0.11 18.07 11.07
N LEU A 137 -1.18 18.33 10.91
CA LEU A 137 -2.20 17.28 10.76
C LEU A 137 -1.97 16.49 9.46
N TYR A 138 -1.66 17.17 8.37
CA TYR A 138 -1.32 16.54 7.10
C TYR A 138 -0.06 15.67 7.20
N ASN A 139 0.99 16.18 7.83
CA ASN A 139 2.26 15.45 7.99
C ASN A 139 2.10 14.21 8.86
N SER A 140 1.31 14.25 9.93
CA SER A 140 1.08 13.09 10.78
C SER A 140 0.25 11.99 10.09
N LEU A 141 -0.69 12.35 9.23
CA LEU A 141 -1.56 11.42 8.50
C LEU A 141 -0.93 10.92 7.19
N GLY A 142 -0.13 11.75 6.51
CA GLY A 142 0.45 11.43 5.20
C GLY A 142 1.82 10.77 5.24
N ASN A 143 2.67 11.10 6.20
CA ASN A 143 4.06 10.61 6.25
C ASN A 143 4.18 9.14 6.64
N ALA A 144 3.26 8.59 7.43
CA ALA A 144 3.27 7.18 7.81
C ALA A 144 3.10 6.26 6.60
N PHE A 145 2.46 6.71 5.54
CA PHE A 145 2.20 5.91 4.33
C PHE A 145 3.29 6.07 3.27
N LYS A 146 3.81 7.28 3.06
CA LYS A 146 4.85 7.54 2.04
C LYS A 146 6.15 6.79 2.29
N SER A 147 6.52 6.56 3.54
CA SER A 147 7.80 5.91 3.87
C SER A 147 7.81 4.42 3.58
N ASN A 148 6.64 3.76 3.53
CA ASN A 148 6.57 2.30 3.57
C ASN A 148 6.13 1.63 2.28
N ILE A 149 5.16 2.19 1.54
CA ILE A 149 4.69 1.59 0.28
C ILE A 149 5.48 2.09 -0.94
N GLY A 150 5.87 3.35 -0.98
CA GLY A 150 6.55 3.94 -2.14
C GLY A 150 7.85 3.23 -2.51
N ARG A 151 8.59 2.70 -1.55
CA ARG A 151 9.83 1.98 -1.79
C ARG A 151 9.64 0.54 -2.25
N SER A 152 8.56 -0.09 -1.87
CA SER A 152 8.29 -1.49 -2.22
C SER A 152 7.66 -1.63 -3.60
N LEU A 153 6.83 -0.68 -4.01
CA LEU A 153 6.12 -0.69 -5.29
C LEU A 153 6.95 -0.16 -6.46
N ASP A 154 7.86 0.78 -6.22
CA ASP A 154 8.77 1.29 -7.26
C ASP A 154 9.84 0.26 -7.67
N LYS A 155 10.02 -0.81 -6.89
CA LYS A 155 10.97 -1.90 -7.15
C LYS A 155 10.34 -3.16 -7.73
N ALA A 156 9.04 -3.22 -7.80
CA ALA A 156 8.32 -4.31 -8.42
C ALA A 156 7.95 -4.00 -9.87
#